data_4148362206d28df733e2ab2f5bf56765
#
_entry.id   4148362206d28df733e2ab2f5bf56765
#
_cell.length_a   1.000
_cell.length_b   1.000
_cell.length_c   1.000
_cell.angle_alpha   90.00
_cell.angle_beta   90.00
_cell.angle_gamma   90.00
#
_symmetry.space_group_name_H-M   'P 1'
#
loop_
_entity.id
_entity.type
_entity.pdbx_description
1 polymer ?
#
loop_
_entity_poly.entity_id
_entity_poly.type
_entity_poly.pdbx_seq_one_letter_code
_entity_poly.pdbx_strand_id
1 'polypeptide(L)'
;MSPEETVHAVHDALPEGGLFHEKDWRISPRPFPVDQELFEEIEKLGYRLLLFLRACEQLYRLSAKGRQPAWVAGLLDRGKPPALVEYQREHGIAGDIPKVIRPDLVLTNDGFTIAEIDSVPGGIGLTAWLNRTYSSLGYEVLGGVDGMLEGFAGILPGGDIVVSEEASTYRPEMEWMTGILNSDFSSKGNWRLLDASPREDWQERIYRFFELFDLPNVPAAPGIMKAASERKISVTPPFKPAMEEKLWFALFWLKPLEEFWRRELGERAQTALQKVIPYTWLVDPEPLPRHAVLPRLETHTWNEVARFSQKKRHFILKISGFSEHAWGSRGVVVASDLPQKDWQAELESALKDFEHRPHILQDF
;
A
#
# COMPACT_ATOMS: atom_id res chain seq x y z
N MET A 1 -14.31 25.47 -22.56
CA MET A 1 -15.27 25.15 -21.49
C MET A 1 -14.90 25.99 -20.28
N SER A 2 -15.87 26.61 -19.61
CA SER A 2 -15.59 27.33 -18.36
C SER A 2 -15.31 26.33 -17.21
N PRO A 3 -14.67 26.77 -16.10
CA PRO A 3 -14.47 25.92 -14.93
C PRO A 3 -15.77 25.28 -14.41
N GLU A 4 -16.85 26.05 -14.39
CA GLU A 4 -18.17 25.59 -13.93
C GLU A 4 -18.78 24.55 -14.88
N GLU A 5 -18.68 24.76 -16.19
CA GLU A 5 -19.13 23.80 -17.21
C GLU A 5 -18.36 22.48 -17.11
N THR A 6 -17.05 22.53 -16.82
CA THR A 6 -16.24 21.32 -16.63
C THR A 6 -16.69 20.55 -15.40
N VAL A 7 -16.89 21.24 -14.26
CA VAL A 7 -17.35 20.58 -13.02
C VAL A 7 -18.73 19.93 -13.23
N HIS A 8 -19.67 20.61 -13.89
CA HIS A 8 -20.97 20.02 -14.21
C HIS A 8 -20.85 18.80 -15.13
N ALA A 9 -20.05 18.90 -16.20
CA ALA A 9 -19.88 17.80 -17.14
C ALA A 9 -19.26 16.56 -16.47
N VAL A 10 -18.28 16.74 -15.56
CA VAL A 10 -17.69 15.64 -14.80
C VAL A 10 -18.71 15.06 -13.82
N HIS A 11 -19.45 15.92 -13.11
CA HIS A 11 -20.48 15.48 -12.15
C HIS A 11 -21.59 14.68 -12.84
N ASP A 12 -22.09 15.16 -13.96
CA ASP A 12 -23.20 14.53 -14.69
C ASP A 12 -22.79 13.19 -15.36
N ALA A 13 -21.48 12.99 -15.57
CA ALA A 13 -20.92 11.77 -16.14
C ALA A 13 -20.55 10.71 -15.09
N LEU A 14 -20.66 11.01 -13.76
CA LEU A 14 -20.32 10.06 -12.70
C LEU A 14 -21.14 8.77 -12.82
N PRO A 15 -20.47 7.59 -12.84
CA PRO A 15 -21.18 6.32 -12.74
C PRO A 15 -21.89 6.18 -11.37
N GLU A 16 -22.93 5.35 -11.31
CA GLU A 16 -23.69 5.15 -10.07
C GLU A 16 -22.94 4.27 -9.05
N GLY A 17 -23.14 4.59 -7.76
CA GLY A 17 -22.78 3.75 -6.61
C GLY A 17 -21.32 3.84 -6.15
N GLY A 18 -21.08 3.28 -4.98
CA GLY A 18 -19.76 3.09 -4.36
C GLY A 18 -18.93 4.37 -4.31
N LEU A 19 -17.65 4.25 -4.66
CA LEU A 19 -16.72 5.39 -4.66
C LEU A 19 -17.19 6.58 -5.52
N PHE A 20 -18.01 6.36 -6.52
CA PHE A 20 -18.48 7.45 -7.36
C PHE A 20 -19.46 8.38 -6.65
N HIS A 21 -20.30 7.86 -5.73
CA HIS A 21 -21.39 8.63 -5.10
C HIS A 21 -21.38 8.63 -3.56
N GLU A 22 -20.73 7.69 -2.91
CA GLU A 22 -20.78 7.55 -1.44
C GLU A 22 -19.83 8.49 -0.69
N LYS A 23 -19.10 9.35 -1.43
CA LYS A 23 -18.18 10.33 -0.85
C LYS A 23 -18.47 11.72 -1.37
N ASP A 24 -18.29 12.73 -0.53
CA ASP A 24 -18.35 14.13 -0.91
C ASP A 24 -17.14 14.50 -1.78
N TRP A 25 -17.28 14.30 -3.10
CA TRP A 25 -16.24 14.69 -4.05
C TRP A 25 -16.23 16.19 -4.29
N ARG A 26 -15.06 16.78 -4.17
CA ARG A 26 -14.79 18.09 -4.75
C ARG A 26 -14.20 17.89 -6.14
N ILE A 27 -15.05 18.01 -7.15
CA ILE A 27 -14.63 17.88 -8.54
C ILE A 27 -13.77 19.08 -8.91
N SER A 28 -12.56 18.80 -9.42
CA SER A 28 -11.68 19.84 -9.93
C SER A 28 -12.12 20.31 -11.33
N PRO A 29 -12.08 21.61 -11.62
CA PRO A 29 -12.38 22.11 -12.96
C PRO A 29 -11.30 21.76 -14.01
N ARG A 30 -10.20 21.18 -13.59
CA ARG A 30 -9.11 20.71 -14.47
C ARG A 30 -8.26 19.65 -13.73
N PRO A 31 -7.57 18.76 -14.45
CA PRO A 31 -6.57 17.88 -13.86
C PRO A 31 -5.50 18.67 -13.08
N PHE A 32 -4.95 18.07 -12.03
CA PHE A 32 -3.83 18.66 -11.30
C PHE A 32 -2.60 18.74 -12.23
N PRO A 33 -1.99 19.92 -12.39
CA PRO A 33 -0.83 20.07 -13.27
C PRO A 33 0.39 19.41 -12.64
N VAL A 34 1.07 18.57 -13.42
CA VAL A 34 2.35 17.95 -13.06
C VAL A 34 3.39 18.51 -14.03
N ASP A 35 4.45 19.11 -13.51
CA ASP A 35 5.56 19.56 -14.34
C ASP A 35 6.45 18.39 -14.81
N GLN A 36 7.33 18.67 -15.77
CA GLN A 36 8.15 17.63 -16.39
C GLN A 36 9.14 16.99 -15.39
N GLU A 37 9.69 17.75 -14.46
CA GLU A 37 10.64 17.24 -13.47
C GLU A 37 9.99 16.27 -12.49
N LEU A 38 8.84 16.65 -11.95
CA LEU A 38 8.04 15.80 -11.07
C LEU A 38 7.59 14.52 -11.81
N PHE A 39 7.14 14.65 -13.06
CA PHE A 39 6.74 13.49 -13.88
C PHE A 39 7.89 12.50 -14.05
N GLU A 40 9.08 12.96 -14.44
CA GLU A 40 10.25 12.11 -14.63
C GLU A 40 10.69 11.39 -13.35
N GLU A 41 10.58 12.04 -12.19
CA GLU A 41 10.90 11.40 -10.92
C GLU A 41 9.83 10.35 -10.51
N ILE A 42 8.56 10.59 -10.81
CA ILE A 42 7.47 9.61 -10.59
C ILE A 42 7.68 8.39 -11.51
N GLU A 43 8.03 8.58 -12.80
CA GLU A 43 8.32 7.45 -13.70
C GLU A 43 9.46 6.57 -13.17
N LYS A 44 10.56 7.20 -12.75
CA LYS A 44 11.72 6.50 -12.16
C LYS A 44 11.38 5.79 -10.86
N LEU A 45 10.40 6.30 -10.11
CA LEU A 45 9.98 5.74 -8.83
C LEU A 45 9.44 4.31 -8.99
N GLY A 46 8.66 4.04 -10.02
CA GLY A 46 8.05 2.72 -10.25
C GLY A 46 9.08 1.59 -10.28
N TYR A 47 10.17 1.75 -11.00
CA TYR A 47 11.26 0.77 -11.04
C TYR A 47 11.98 0.65 -9.68
N ARG A 48 12.23 1.76 -8.99
CA ARG A 48 12.88 1.77 -7.68
C ARG A 48 12.03 1.04 -6.63
N LEU A 49 10.71 1.23 -6.66
CA LEU A 49 9.78 0.52 -5.78
C LEU A 49 9.68 -0.97 -6.11
N LEU A 50 9.76 -1.36 -7.37
CA LEU A 50 9.85 -2.77 -7.74
C LEU A 50 11.10 -3.44 -7.14
N LEU A 51 12.26 -2.78 -7.19
CA LEU A 51 13.48 -3.26 -6.54
C LEU A 51 13.30 -3.37 -5.02
N PHE A 52 12.68 -2.35 -4.42
CA PHE A 52 12.41 -2.32 -2.99
C PHE A 52 11.52 -3.50 -2.55
N LEU A 53 10.39 -3.74 -3.23
CA LEU A 53 9.49 -4.85 -2.93
C LEU A 53 10.18 -6.22 -3.07
N ARG A 54 11.00 -6.39 -4.11
CA ARG A 54 11.81 -7.62 -4.28
C ARG A 54 12.79 -7.81 -3.12
N ALA A 55 13.44 -6.73 -2.70
CA ALA A 55 14.35 -6.77 -1.56
C ALA A 55 13.61 -7.04 -0.24
N CYS A 56 12.40 -6.48 -0.04
CA CYS A 56 11.54 -6.77 1.11
C CYS A 56 11.20 -8.28 1.18
N GLU A 57 10.70 -8.85 0.08
CA GLU A 57 10.38 -10.29 0.00
C GLU A 57 11.61 -11.15 0.28
N GLN A 58 12.73 -10.82 -0.33
CA GLN A 58 13.98 -11.56 -0.13
C GLN A 58 14.46 -11.46 1.32
N LEU A 59 14.41 -10.27 1.94
CA LEU A 59 14.80 -10.08 3.34
C LEU A 59 13.92 -10.90 4.27
N TYR A 60 12.60 -10.84 4.11
CA TYR A 60 11.68 -11.65 4.89
C TYR A 60 12.00 -13.13 4.78
N ARG A 61 12.12 -13.66 3.55
CA ARG A 61 12.39 -15.07 3.27
C ARG A 61 13.73 -15.53 3.82
N LEU A 62 14.78 -14.72 3.71
CA LEU A 62 16.10 -15.03 4.25
C LEU A 62 16.10 -14.99 5.77
N SER A 63 15.40 -14.03 6.38
CA SER A 63 15.23 -13.91 7.83
C SER A 63 14.50 -15.13 8.41
N ALA A 64 13.37 -15.51 7.79
CA ALA A 64 12.62 -16.70 8.19
C ALA A 64 13.43 -18.01 8.10
N LYS A 65 14.47 -18.05 7.26
CA LYS A 65 15.40 -19.18 7.12
C LYS A 65 16.68 -19.04 7.96
N GLY A 66 16.80 -18.03 8.81
CA GLY A 66 17.97 -17.74 9.63
C GLY A 66 19.23 -17.32 8.85
N ARG A 67 19.09 -16.88 7.58
CA ARG A 67 20.17 -16.37 6.73
C ARG A 67 20.33 -14.85 6.77
N GLN A 68 19.38 -14.18 7.36
CA GLN A 68 19.36 -12.77 7.76
C GLN A 68 18.86 -12.71 9.21
N PRO A 69 18.99 -11.59 9.93
CA PRO A 69 18.56 -11.49 11.33
C PRO A 69 17.12 -11.97 11.54
N ALA A 70 16.95 -12.98 12.38
CA ALA A 70 15.66 -13.66 12.59
C ALA A 70 14.57 -12.72 13.15
N TRP A 71 14.97 -11.67 13.85
CA TRP A 71 14.05 -10.66 14.38
C TRP A 71 13.26 -9.92 13.30
N VAL A 72 13.77 -9.82 12.04
CA VAL A 72 13.05 -9.17 10.94
C VAL A 72 11.75 -9.93 10.61
N ALA A 73 11.86 -11.26 10.38
CA ALA A 73 10.65 -12.06 10.16
C ALA A 73 9.76 -12.07 11.41
N GLY A 74 10.35 -12.15 12.61
CA GLY A 74 9.61 -12.10 13.86
C GLY A 74 8.78 -10.83 14.03
N LEU A 75 9.30 -9.67 13.63
CA LEU A 75 8.56 -8.40 13.63
C LEU A 75 7.39 -8.41 12.63
N LEU A 76 7.66 -8.87 11.42
CA LEU A 76 6.69 -8.89 10.33
C LEU A 76 5.59 -9.94 10.52
N ASP A 77 5.82 -10.94 11.38
CA ASP A 77 4.84 -11.98 11.71
C ASP A 77 3.96 -11.64 12.92
N ARG A 78 4.33 -10.61 13.69
CA ARG A 78 3.57 -10.23 14.89
C ARG A 78 2.11 -9.96 14.59
N GLY A 79 1.24 -10.45 15.49
CA GLY A 79 -0.20 -10.27 15.40
C GLY A 79 -0.89 -11.05 14.27
N LYS A 80 -0.17 -11.83 13.50
CA LYS A 80 -0.73 -12.58 12.37
C LYS A 80 -1.07 -14.03 12.77
N PRO A 81 -2.15 -14.60 12.20
CA PRO A 81 -2.48 -16.00 12.42
C PRO A 81 -1.34 -16.93 12.01
N PRO A 82 -0.95 -17.92 12.85
CA PRO A 82 0.15 -18.83 12.52
C PRO A 82 -0.02 -19.55 11.18
N ALA A 83 -1.23 -19.98 10.84
CA ALA A 83 -1.49 -20.63 9.55
C ALA A 83 -1.21 -19.72 8.34
N LEU A 84 -1.46 -18.41 8.46
CA LEU A 84 -1.14 -17.46 7.39
C LEU A 84 0.37 -17.17 7.32
N VAL A 85 1.04 -17.14 8.48
CA VAL A 85 2.50 -17.03 8.57
C VAL A 85 3.19 -18.25 7.95
N GLU A 86 2.67 -19.45 8.20
CA GLU A 86 3.18 -20.69 7.57
C GLU A 86 2.96 -20.65 6.06
N TYR A 87 1.74 -20.30 5.63
CA TYR A 87 1.40 -20.22 4.22
C TYR A 87 2.31 -19.25 3.43
N GLN A 88 2.56 -18.02 3.93
CA GLN A 88 3.42 -17.07 3.21
C GLN A 88 4.87 -17.55 3.05
N ARG A 89 5.29 -18.57 3.79
CA ARG A 89 6.62 -19.19 3.72
C ARG A 89 6.69 -20.41 2.80
N GLU A 90 5.56 -20.85 2.25
CA GLU A 90 5.49 -21.99 1.36
C GLU A 90 6.34 -21.79 0.10
N HIS A 91 6.94 -22.86 -0.39
CA HIS A 91 7.77 -22.83 -1.60
C HIS A 91 6.97 -22.43 -2.84
N GLY A 92 5.72 -22.86 -2.91
CA GLY A 92 4.83 -22.61 -4.03
C GLY A 92 4.56 -21.13 -4.33
N ILE A 93 4.68 -20.23 -3.32
CA ILE A 93 4.48 -18.79 -3.47
C ILE A 93 5.75 -17.98 -3.18
N ALA A 94 6.89 -18.66 -3.03
CA ALA A 94 8.17 -17.99 -2.80
C ALA A 94 8.52 -17.05 -3.96
N GLY A 95 8.94 -15.84 -3.65
CA GLY A 95 9.28 -14.82 -4.63
C GLY A 95 8.07 -14.06 -5.21
N ASP A 96 6.83 -14.46 -4.91
CA ASP A 96 5.67 -13.69 -5.35
C ASP A 96 5.62 -12.34 -4.61
N ILE A 97 5.40 -11.28 -5.37
CA ILE A 97 5.22 -9.90 -4.88
C ILE A 97 3.96 -9.32 -5.53
N PRO A 98 3.37 -8.26 -4.97
CA PRO A 98 2.29 -7.52 -5.63
C PRO A 98 2.72 -7.06 -7.03
N LYS A 99 1.87 -7.26 -8.04
CA LYS A 99 2.10 -6.77 -9.41
C LYS A 99 1.64 -5.34 -9.59
N VAL A 100 0.88 -4.82 -8.67
CA VAL A 100 0.45 -3.43 -8.58
C VAL A 100 0.61 -2.95 -7.16
N ILE A 101 1.04 -1.70 -7.02
CA ILE A 101 1.08 -0.96 -5.77
C ILE A 101 0.68 0.49 -6.05
N ARG A 102 0.15 1.17 -5.05
CA ARG A 102 -0.09 2.59 -5.06
C ARG A 102 0.77 3.26 -3.99
N PRO A 103 1.83 3.99 -4.37
CA PRO A 103 2.50 4.87 -3.44
C PRO A 103 1.64 6.12 -3.22
N ASP A 104 1.34 6.46 -1.98
CA ASP A 104 0.67 7.71 -1.64
C ASP A 104 1.73 8.79 -1.48
N LEU A 105 1.70 9.78 -2.39
CA LEU A 105 2.70 10.84 -2.48
C LEU A 105 2.18 12.12 -1.82
N VAL A 106 2.98 12.69 -0.92
CA VAL A 106 2.77 14.03 -0.38
C VAL A 106 3.73 14.98 -1.07
N LEU A 107 3.18 15.95 -1.79
CA LEU A 107 3.99 16.96 -2.48
C LEU A 107 4.62 17.91 -1.48
N THR A 108 5.88 18.22 -1.70
CA THR A 108 6.69 19.15 -0.90
C THR A 108 7.25 20.26 -1.79
N ASN A 109 7.92 21.25 -1.21
CA ASN A 109 8.58 22.31 -1.99
C ASN A 109 9.73 21.77 -2.87
N ASP A 110 10.32 20.64 -2.48
CA ASP A 110 11.50 20.05 -3.12
C ASP A 110 11.17 18.74 -3.87
N GLY A 111 9.89 18.49 -4.20
CA GLY A 111 9.44 17.28 -4.87
C GLY A 111 8.32 16.57 -4.14
N PHE A 112 8.54 15.34 -3.67
CA PHE A 112 7.52 14.57 -2.92
C PHE A 112 8.14 13.63 -1.90
N THR A 113 7.32 13.18 -0.97
CA THR A 113 7.63 12.11 -0.03
C THR A 113 6.56 11.01 -0.09
N ILE A 114 6.94 9.76 0.21
CA ILE A 114 6.03 8.61 0.19
C ILE A 114 5.45 8.42 1.59
N ALA A 115 4.16 8.70 1.74
CA ALA A 115 3.47 8.51 3.02
C ALA A 115 3.16 7.04 3.29
N GLU A 116 2.83 6.27 2.23
CA GLU A 116 2.39 4.88 2.32
C GLU A 116 2.62 4.16 0.98
N ILE A 117 2.73 2.84 1.02
CA ILE A 117 2.65 1.96 -0.17
C ILE A 117 1.50 1.00 0.08
N ASP A 118 0.45 1.12 -0.72
CA ASP A 118 -0.71 0.23 -0.70
C ASP A 118 -0.53 -0.88 -1.74
N SER A 119 -0.68 -2.12 -1.34
CA SER A 119 -0.57 -3.29 -2.22
C SER A 119 -1.93 -3.84 -2.68
N VAL A 120 -3.03 -3.32 -2.13
CA VAL A 120 -4.41 -3.62 -2.55
C VAL A 120 -5.14 -2.31 -2.92
N PRO A 121 -4.61 -1.54 -3.89
CA PRO A 121 -5.06 -0.18 -4.09
C PRO A 121 -6.50 -0.11 -4.61
N GLY A 122 -7.35 0.63 -3.90
CA GLY A 122 -8.63 1.10 -4.40
C GLY A 122 -8.48 2.31 -5.31
N GLY A 123 -9.52 2.65 -6.08
CA GLY A 123 -9.56 3.83 -6.95
C GLY A 123 -8.94 3.62 -8.33
N ILE A 124 -8.58 2.39 -8.72
CA ILE A 124 -8.05 2.09 -10.07
C ILE A 124 -9.12 2.38 -11.14
N GLY A 125 -10.34 1.88 -10.94
CA GLY A 125 -11.45 2.13 -11.86
C GLY A 125 -11.87 3.59 -11.88
N LEU A 126 -11.93 4.24 -10.71
CA LEU A 126 -12.21 5.68 -10.60
C LEU A 126 -11.16 6.50 -11.36
N THR A 127 -9.87 6.20 -11.22
CA THR A 127 -8.81 6.92 -11.95
C THR A 127 -8.89 6.68 -13.45
N ALA A 128 -9.20 5.46 -13.88
CA ALA A 128 -9.41 5.14 -15.29
C ALA A 128 -10.60 5.92 -15.87
N TRP A 129 -11.69 6.02 -15.11
CA TRP A 129 -12.84 6.80 -15.49
C TRP A 129 -12.52 8.30 -15.59
N LEU A 130 -11.79 8.85 -14.60
CA LEU A 130 -11.34 10.25 -14.63
C LEU A 130 -10.46 10.55 -15.84
N ASN A 131 -9.53 9.64 -16.19
CA ASN A 131 -8.69 9.79 -17.38
C ASN A 131 -9.54 9.93 -18.64
N ARG A 132 -10.51 9.04 -18.85
CA ARG A 132 -11.43 9.10 -20.01
C ARG A 132 -12.27 10.38 -19.99
N THR A 133 -12.82 10.73 -18.83
CA THR A 133 -13.70 11.88 -18.69
C THR A 133 -12.97 13.19 -18.99
N TYR A 134 -11.84 13.46 -18.33
CA TYR A 134 -11.09 14.69 -18.61
C TYR A 134 -10.51 14.73 -20.02
N SER A 135 -10.07 13.60 -20.57
CA SER A 135 -9.63 13.53 -21.96
C SER A 135 -10.74 13.87 -22.95
N SER A 136 -11.97 13.41 -22.70
CA SER A 136 -13.14 13.76 -23.54
C SER A 136 -13.49 15.24 -23.51
N LEU A 137 -13.12 15.94 -22.42
CA LEU A 137 -13.25 17.39 -22.26
C LEU A 137 -12.08 18.18 -22.85
N GLY A 138 -11.12 17.50 -23.49
CA GLY A 138 -9.99 18.10 -24.19
C GLY A 138 -8.74 18.34 -23.31
N TYR A 139 -8.69 17.76 -22.12
CA TYR A 139 -7.50 17.84 -21.27
C TYR A 139 -6.51 16.72 -21.61
N GLU A 140 -5.23 17.04 -21.59
CA GLU A 140 -4.16 16.05 -21.60
C GLU A 140 -3.99 15.47 -20.20
N VAL A 141 -3.95 14.13 -20.09
CA VAL A 141 -3.80 13.41 -18.82
C VAL A 141 -2.61 12.46 -18.88
N LEU A 142 -1.95 12.24 -17.76
CA LEU A 142 -0.83 11.32 -17.66
C LEU A 142 -1.28 9.88 -17.99
N GLY A 143 -0.47 9.19 -18.80
CA GLY A 143 -0.79 7.86 -19.32
C GLY A 143 -1.81 7.86 -20.46
N GLY A 144 -2.38 9.00 -20.82
CA GLY A 144 -3.40 9.13 -21.86
C GLY A 144 -4.78 8.62 -21.43
N VAL A 145 -5.68 8.52 -22.39
CA VAL A 145 -7.10 8.16 -22.17
C VAL A 145 -7.25 6.82 -21.44
N ASP A 146 -6.45 5.82 -21.81
CA ASP A 146 -6.59 4.43 -21.38
C ASP A 146 -5.41 3.88 -20.57
N GLY A 147 -4.44 4.73 -20.19
CA GLY A 147 -3.21 4.28 -19.53
C GLY A 147 -3.44 3.44 -18.26
N MET A 148 -4.43 3.78 -17.44
CA MET A 148 -4.79 2.98 -16.26
C MET A 148 -5.39 1.62 -16.65
N LEU A 149 -6.26 1.58 -17.65
CA LEU A 149 -6.85 0.33 -18.17
C LEU A 149 -5.79 -0.57 -18.83
N GLU A 150 -4.89 0.01 -19.61
CA GLU A 150 -3.77 -0.71 -20.22
C GLU A 150 -2.81 -1.28 -19.18
N GLY A 151 -2.51 -0.49 -18.15
CA GLY A 151 -1.69 -0.92 -17.01
C GLY A 151 -2.33 -2.09 -16.28
N PHE A 152 -3.64 -2.00 -15.97
CA PHE A 152 -4.36 -3.09 -15.32
C PHE A 152 -4.43 -4.34 -16.19
N ALA A 153 -4.75 -4.21 -17.48
CA ALA A 153 -4.72 -5.34 -18.41
C ALA A 153 -3.32 -5.97 -18.56
N GLY A 154 -2.25 -5.18 -18.36
CA GLY A 154 -0.87 -5.67 -18.36
C GLY A 154 -0.53 -6.54 -17.16
N ILE A 155 -1.03 -6.21 -15.96
CA ILE A 155 -0.79 -7.00 -14.74
C ILE A 155 -1.73 -8.20 -14.63
N LEU A 156 -2.95 -8.08 -15.16
CA LEU A 156 -3.99 -9.11 -15.19
C LEU A 156 -4.53 -9.25 -16.63
N PRO A 157 -3.84 -9.95 -17.53
CA PRO A 157 -4.33 -10.17 -18.90
C PRO A 157 -5.44 -11.23 -18.91
N GLY A 158 -6.65 -10.80 -18.59
CA GLY A 158 -7.79 -11.66 -18.26
C GLY A 158 -7.67 -12.30 -16.89
N GLY A 159 -8.79 -12.68 -16.29
CA GLY A 159 -8.81 -13.32 -14.97
C GLY A 159 -9.99 -12.89 -14.11
N ASP A 160 -9.99 -13.38 -12.89
CA ASP A 160 -11.02 -13.09 -11.90
C ASP A 160 -10.59 -11.94 -10.99
N ILE A 161 -11.49 -10.99 -10.78
CA ILE A 161 -11.35 -9.93 -9.78
C ILE A 161 -12.28 -10.31 -8.63
N VAL A 162 -11.72 -10.65 -7.48
CA VAL A 162 -12.48 -11.12 -6.31
C VAL A 162 -12.57 -10.00 -5.29
N VAL A 163 -13.78 -9.53 -5.02
CA VAL A 163 -14.06 -8.43 -4.08
C VAL A 163 -14.79 -9.00 -2.87
N SER A 164 -14.28 -8.71 -1.65
CA SER A 164 -14.96 -9.08 -0.40
C SER A 164 -16.12 -8.11 -0.08
N GLU A 165 -16.93 -8.48 0.91
CA GLU A 165 -18.01 -7.61 1.39
C GLU A 165 -17.45 -6.33 2.04
N GLU A 166 -16.34 -6.42 2.78
CA GLU A 166 -15.66 -5.26 3.37
C GLU A 166 -15.19 -4.25 2.29
N ALA A 167 -14.79 -4.76 1.12
CA ALA A 167 -14.38 -3.93 -0.01
C ALA A 167 -15.53 -3.56 -0.96
N SER A 168 -16.79 -3.79 -0.59
CA SER A 168 -17.98 -3.60 -1.45
C SER A 168 -18.12 -2.19 -2.00
N THR A 169 -17.70 -1.15 -1.27
CA THR A 169 -17.65 0.24 -1.75
C THR A 169 -16.84 0.43 -3.05
N TYR A 170 -15.86 -0.45 -3.30
CA TYR A 170 -15.05 -0.43 -4.52
C TYR A 170 -15.65 -1.25 -5.67
N ARG A 171 -16.69 -2.03 -5.43
CA ARG A 171 -17.30 -2.88 -6.45
C ARG A 171 -17.78 -2.11 -7.68
N PRO A 172 -18.50 -0.97 -7.57
CA PRO A 172 -18.97 -0.23 -8.75
C PRO A 172 -17.84 0.26 -9.67
N GLU A 173 -16.69 0.70 -9.11
CA GLU A 173 -15.56 1.09 -9.95
C GLU A 173 -14.95 -0.12 -10.69
N MET A 174 -14.92 -1.28 -10.04
CA MET A 174 -14.44 -2.52 -10.66
C MET A 174 -15.42 -3.06 -11.70
N GLU A 175 -16.74 -2.88 -11.50
CA GLU A 175 -17.78 -3.19 -12.50
C GLU A 175 -17.61 -2.34 -13.75
N TRP A 176 -17.49 -1.02 -13.57
CA TRP A 176 -17.25 -0.09 -14.66
C TRP A 176 -15.96 -0.49 -15.42
N MET A 177 -14.87 -0.68 -14.70
CA MET A 177 -13.58 -1.05 -15.29
C MET A 177 -13.65 -2.39 -16.04
N THR A 178 -14.25 -3.42 -15.45
CA THR A 178 -14.40 -4.74 -16.05
C THR A 178 -15.25 -4.68 -17.32
N GLY A 179 -16.32 -3.86 -17.33
CA GLY A 179 -17.14 -3.60 -18.51
C GLY A 179 -16.31 -3.03 -19.67
N ILE A 180 -15.50 -2.00 -19.39
CA ILE A 180 -14.63 -1.39 -20.40
C ILE A 180 -13.53 -2.35 -20.86
N LEU A 181 -12.92 -3.10 -19.95
CA LEU A 181 -11.88 -4.08 -20.31
C LEU A 181 -12.44 -5.16 -21.25
N ASN A 182 -13.63 -5.65 -20.99
CA ASN A 182 -14.28 -6.67 -21.82
C ASN A 182 -14.78 -6.14 -23.17
N SER A 183 -15.14 -4.86 -23.28
CA SER A 183 -15.54 -4.25 -24.56
C SER A 183 -14.31 -3.85 -25.39
N ASP A 184 -13.44 -3.01 -24.83
CA ASP A 184 -12.39 -2.32 -25.58
C ASP A 184 -11.08 -3.09 -25.63
N PHE A 185 -10.85 -3.99 -24.66
CA PHE A 185 -9.60 -4.77 -24.51
C PHE A 185 -9.83 -6.29 -24.63
N SER A 186 -10.93 -6.72 -25.20
CA SER A 186 -11.29 -8.15 -25.33
C SER A 186 -10.22 -9.03 -25.99
N SER A 187 -9.37 -8.45 -26.82
CA SER A 187 -8.22 -9.16 -27.41
C SER A 187 -7.10 -9.50 -26.42
N LYS A 188 -7.05 -8.81 -25.26
CA LYS A 188 -6.07 -9.05 -24.21
C LYS A 188 -6.53 -10.07 -23.16
N GLY A 189 -7.83 -10.36 -23.08
CA GLY A 189 -8.38 -11.32 -22.13
C GLY A 189 -9.88 -11.17 -21.89
N ASN A 190 -10.36 -11.92 -20.92
CA ASN A 190 -11.74 -11.84 -20.42
C ASN A 190 -11.68 -11.70 -18.91
N TRP A 191 -12.34 -10.69 -18.35
CA TRP A 191 -12.33 -10.38 -16.92
C TRP A 191 -13.69 -10.67 -16.31
N ARG A 192 -13.70 -11.37 -15.17
CA ARG A 192 -14.91 -11.61 -14.39
C ARG A 192 -14.79 -10.88 -13.05
N LEU A 193 -15.80 -10.11 -12.69
CA LEU A 193 -15.90 -9.55 -11.34
C LEU A 193 -16.75 -10.50 -10.49
N LEU A 194 -16.18 -10.99 -9.41
CA LEU A 194 -16.76 -12.02 -8.57
C LEU A 194 -16.85 -11.56 -7.11
N ASP A 195 -17.80 -12.13 -6.39
CA ASP A 195 -17.83 -12.09 -4.94
C ASP A 195 -16.82 -13.09 -4.34
N ALA A 196 -16.65 -13.02 -3.03
CA ALA A 196 -15.75 -13.89 -2.29
C ALA A 196 -16.34 -15.25 -1.91
N SER A 197 -17.34 -15.74 -2.64
CA SER A 197 -17.97 -17.06 -2.44
C SER A 197 -17.08 -18.18 -2.95
N PRO A 198 -17.09 -19.37 -2.29
CA PRO A 198 -16.34 -20.53 -2.73
C PRO A 198 -16.78 -21.00 -4.11
N ARG A 199 -15.82 -21.37 -4.96
CA ARG A 199 -16.04 -21.94 -6.30
C ARG A 199 -14.88 -22.80 -6.75
N GLU A 200 -15.06 -23.57 -7.81
CA GLU A 200 -14.03 -24.43 -8.37
C GLU A 200 -13.56 -23.95 -9.76
N ASP A 201 -14.32 -23.08 -10.41
CA ASP A 201 -14.12 -22.61 -11.78
C ASP A 201 -13.25 -21.34 -11.87
N TRP A 202 -12.25 -21.21 -11.02
CA TRP A 202 -11.33 -20.08 -11.06
C TRP A 202 -10.56 -20.02 -12.39
N GLN A 203 -10.40 -18.79 -12.92
CA GLN A 203 -9.46 -18.58 -14.01
C GLN A 203 -8.01 -18.69 -13.49
N GLU A 204 -7.06 -18.82 -14.41
CA GLU A 204 -5.62 -18.97 -14.08
C GLU A 204 -5.03 -17.78 -13.33
N ARG A 205 -5.69 -16.61 -13.37
CA ARG A 205 -5.23 -15.38 -12.76
C ARG A 205 -6.31 -14.78 -11.91
N ILE A 206 -5.95 -14.38 -10.69
CA ILE A 206 -6.87 -13.74 -9.75
C ILE A 206 -6.26 -12.41 -9.30
N TYR A 207 -7.04 -11.35 -9.41
CA TYR A 207 -6.82 -10.11 -8.68
C TYR A 207 -7.58 -10.18 -7.37
N ARG A 208 -6.84 -10.24 -6.24
CA ARG A 208 -7.37 -10.26 -4.90
C ARG A 208 -7.66 -8.83 -4.46
N PHE A 209 -8.93 -8.46 -4.42
CA PHE A 209 -9.36 -7.13 -4.00
C PHE A 209 -10.02 -7.20 -2.63
N PHE A 210 -9.26 -7.57 -1.63
CA PHE A 210 -9.60 -7.60 -0.21
C PHE A 210 -8.33 -7.65 0.64
N GLU A 211 -8.41 -7.14 1.85
CA GLU A 211 -7.32 -7.12 2.82
C GLU A 211 -7.13 -8.48 3.49
N LEU A 212 -5.88 -8.80 3.91
CA LEU A 212 -5.59 -10.09 4.55
C LEU A 212 -6.09 -10.19 5.98
N PHE A 213 -6.32 -9.08 6.66
CA PHE A 213 -6.97 -9.12 7.98
C PHE A 213 -8.43 -9.59 7.89
N ASP A 214 -9.09 -9.41 6.74
CA ASP A 214 -10.48 -9.78 6.49
C ASP A 214 -10.67 -11.25 6.07
N LEU A 215 -9.58 -12.03 5.97
CA LEU A 215 -9.65 -13.45 5.55
C LEU A 215 -10.71 -14.29 6.26
N PRO A 216 -11.01 -14.12 7.56
CA PRO A 216 -12.10 -14.83 8.22
C PRO A 216 -13.47 -14.64 7.56
N ASN A 217 -13.69 -13.51 6.88
CA ASN A 217 -14.92 -13.14 6.19
C ASN A 217 -14.87 -13.40 4.67
N VAL A 218 -13.82 -14.07 4.18
CA VAL A 218 -13.61 -14.40 2.77
C VAL A 218 -13.68 -15.91 2.55
N PRO A 219 -14.88 -16.52 2.39
CA PRO A 219 -15.04 -17.98 2.31
C PRO A 219 -14.27 -18.62 1.13
N ALA A 220 -14.00 -17.87 0.07
CA ALA A 220 -13.22 -18.35 -1.08
C ALA A 220 -11.72 -18.48 -0.78
N ALA A 221 -11.19 -17.75 0.22
CA ALA A 221 -9.75 -17.63 0.45
C ALA A 221 -9.02 -18.98 0.61
N PRO A 222 -9.49 -19.97 1.38
CA PRO A 222 -8.78 -21.24 1.52
C PRO A 222 -8.59 -21.99 0.20
N GLY A 223 -9.61 -21.98 -0.68
CA GLY A 223 -9.53 -22.59 -1.99
C GLY A 223 -8.53 -21.88 -2.93
N ILE A 224 -8.59 -20.56 -2.95
CA ILE A 224 -7.66 -19.70 -3.73
C ILE A 224 -6.22 -19.91 -3.23
N MET A 225 -6.00 -19.85 -1.92
CA MET A 225 -4.68 -20.05 -1.31
C MET A 225 -4.09 -21.40 -1.68
N LYS A 226 -4.88 -22.49 -1.57
CA LYS A 226 -4.44 -23.82 -1.94
C LYS A 226 -4.06 -23.89 -3.42
N ALA A 227 -4.89 -23.40 -4.33
CA ALA A 227 -4.61 -23.41 -5.75
C ALA A 227 -3.39 -22.56 -6.11
N ALA A 228 -3.16 -21.44 -5.40
CA ALA A 228 -1.99 -20.59 -5.60
C ALA A 228 -0.68 -21.27 -5.11
N SER A 229 -0.70 -21.91 -3.95
CA SER A 229 0.48 -22.63 -3.44
C SER A 229 0.85 -23.83 -4.31
N GLU A 230 -0.13 -24.47 -4.94
CA GLU A 230 0.05 -25.53 -5.93
C GLU A 230 0.43 -25.02 -7.33
N ARG A 231 0.58 -23.71 -7.53
CA ARG A 231 0.87 -23.04 -8.81
C ARG A 231 -0.16 -23.33 -9.92
N LYS A 232 -1.37 -23.68 -9.55
CA LYS A 232 -2.50 -23.85 -10.49
C LYS A 232 -3.07 -22.51 -10.96
N ILE A 233 -3.00 -21.51 -10.08
CA ILE A 233 -3.40 -20.14 -10.35
C ILE A 233 -2.33 -19.15 -9.91
N SER A 234 -2.34 -17.95 -10.47
CA SER A 234 -1.52 -16.82 -10.05
C SER A 234 -2.41 -15.78 -9.37
N VAL A 235 -2.04 -15.35 -8.17
CA VAL A 235 -2.80 -14.36 -7.41
C VAL A 235 -1.98 -13.09 -7.23
N THR A 236 -2.59 -11.95 -7.48
CA THR A 236 -2.01 -10.63 -7.17
C THR A 236 -3.07 -9.75 -6.49
N PRO A 237 -2.73 -9.04 -5.40
CA PRO A 237 -1.55 -9.26 -4.55
C PRO A 237 -1.50 -10.67 -3.96
N PRO A 238 -0.32 -11.23 -3.66
CA PRO A 238 -0.22 -12.57 -3.07
C PRO A 238 -0.72 -12.57 -1.61
N PHE A 239 -1.10 -13.74 -1.09
CA PHE A 239 -1.48 -13.88 0.33
C PHE A 239 -0.24 -13.86 1.25
N LYS A 240 0.45 -12.74 1.24
CA LYS A 240 1.69 -12.50 2.02
C LYS A 240 1.54 -11.26 2.90
N PRO A 241 1.03 -11.40 4.13
CA PRO A 241 0.80 -10.26 5.01
C PRO A 241 2.07 -9.44 5.29
N ALA A 242 3.25 -10.05 5.25
CA ALA A 242 4.50 -9.31 5.37
C ALA A 242 4.71 -8.27 4.25
N MET A 243 4.07 -8.43 3.09
CA MET A 243 4.18 -7.46 1.98
C MET A 243 3.23 -6.26 2.13
N GLU A 244 2.28 -6.31 3.08
CA GLU A 244 1.29 -5.25 3.34
C GLU A 244 1.65 -4.41 4.58
N GLU A 245 2.92 -4.45 5.01
CA GLU A 245 3.39 -3.83 6.24
C GLU A 245 4.09 -2.49 6.00
N LYS A 246 3.65 -1.44 6.71
CA LYS A 246 4.37 -0.15 6.78
C LYS A 246 5.70 -0.25 7.53
N LEU A 247 5.90 -1.34 8.32
CA LEU A 247 7.17 -1.66 8.97
C LEU A 247 8.36 -1.66 8.01
N TRP A 248 8.17 -1.93 6.75
CA TRP A 248 9.23 -1.89 5.76
C TRP A 248 9.93 -0.54 5.68
N PHE A 249 9.21 0.55 5.93
CA PHE A 249 9.82 1.88 5.99
C PHE A 249 10.77 2.01 7.19
N ALA A 250 10.39 1.49 8.37
CA ALA A 250 11.29 1.48 9.53
C ALA A 250 12.49 0.56 9.29
N LEU A 251 12.26 -0.66 8.77
CA LEU A 251 13.33 -1.61 8.45
C LEU A 251 14.33 -1.07 7.42
N PHE A 252 13.87 -0.22 6.50
CA PHE A 252 14.73 0.43 5.50
C PHE A 252 15.76 1.38 6.14
N TRP A 253 15.41 2.02 7.25
CA TRP A 253 16.29 2.95 7.96
C TRP A 253 17.14 2.31 9.05
N LEU A 254 16.89 1.04 9.41
CA LEU A 254 17.65 0.38 10.45
C LEU A 254 19.09 0.09 10.02
N LYS A 255 20.05 0.65 10.78
CA LYS A 255 21.51 0.50 10.54
C LYS A 255 21.97 -0.95 10.34
N PRO A 256 21.49 -1.96 11.12
CA PRO A 256 21.88 -3.35 10.92
C PRO A 256 21.50 -3.93 9.55
N LEU A 257 20.58 -3.32 8.83
CA LEU A 257 20.11 -3.78 7.51
C LEU A 257 20.69 -2.95 6.35
N GLU A 258 21.48 -1.90 6.62
CA GLU A 258 21.99 -0.98 5.60
C GLU A 258 22.80 -1.70 4.50
N GLU A 259 23.64 -2.65 4.87
CA GLU A 259 24.44 -3.41 3.90
C GLU A 259 23.56 -4.31 3.02
N PHE A 260 22.52 -4.91 3.60
CA PHE A 260 21.53 -5.68 2.83
C PHE A 260 20.85 -4.79 1.79
N TRP A 261 20.33 -3.64 2.20
CA TRP A 261 19.66 -2.72 1.29
C TRP A 261 20.60 -2.23 0.18
N ARG A 262 21.83 -1.86 0.52
CA ARG A 262 22.82 -1.42 -0.47
C ARG A 262 23.13 -2.51 -1.51
N ARG A 263 23.23 -3.76 -1.09
CA ARG A 263 23.49 -4.89 -1.99
C ARG A 263 22.31 -5.18 -2.91
N GLU A 264 21.09 -5.18 -2.39
CA GLU A 264 19.91 -5.59 -3.17
C GLU A 264 19.35 -4.46 -4.04
N LEU A 265 19.44 -3.21 -3.61
CA LEU A 265 18.95 -2.06 -4.35
C LEU A 265 20.01 -1.42 -5.25
N GLY A 266 21.28 -1.54 -4.88
CA GLY A 266 22.36 -0.73 -5.40
C GLY A 266 22.33 0.70 -4.84
N GLU A 267 23.51 1.36 -4.83
CA GLU A 267 23.71 2.68 -4.21
C GLU A 267 22.76 3.76 -4.76
N ARG A 268 22.55 3.79 -6.07
CA ARG A 268 21.70 4.80 -6.72
C ARG A 268 20.24 4.69 -6.30
N ALA A 269 19.69 3.49 -6.33
CA ALA A 269 18.28 3.29 -5.97
C ALA A 269 18.08 3.47 -4.47
N GLN A 270 19.00 2.98 -3.62
CA GLN A 270 18.95 3.21 -2.18
C GLN A 270 18.95 4.70 -1.85
N THR A 271 19.90 5.47 -2.39
CA THR A 271 19.99 6.92 -2.16
C THR A 271 18.75 7.67 -2.65
N ALA A 272 18.21 7.27 -3.81
CA ALA A 272 16.99 7.88 -4.33
C ALA A 272 15.77 7.58 -3.45
N LEU A 273 15.63 6.35 -2.97
CA LEU A 273 14.54 5.97 -2.05
C LEU A 273 14.69 6.66 -0.69
N GLN A 274 15.92 6.85 -0.19
CA GLN A 274 16.17 7.59 1.05
C GLN A 274 15.77 9.07 0.98
N LYS A 275 15.67 9.65 -0.21
CA LYS A 275 15.18 11.02 -0.40
C LYS A 275 13.65 11.14 -0.29
N VAL A 276 12.94 10.08 -0.68
CA VAL A 276 11.48 10.10 -0.80
C VAL A 276 10.75 9.25 0.25
N ILE A 277 11.42 8.27 0.87
CA ILE A 277 10.90 7.55 2.03
C ILE A 277 11.29 8.33 3.29
N PRO A 278 10.33 8.92 4.03
CA PRO A 278 10.65 9.67 5.25
C PRO A 278 11.37 8.79 6.26
N TYR A 279 12.21 9.41 7.09
CA TYR A 279 12.82 8.67 8.18
C TYR A 279 11.74 8.08 9.07
N THR A 280 11.86 6.80 9.34
CA THR A 280 10.81 6.05 10.04
C THR A 280 11.43 5.23 11.16
N TRP A 281 10.87 5.35 12.35
CA TRP A 281 11.27 4.58 13.53
C TRP A 281 10.29 3.44 13.77
N LEU A 282 10.82 2.29 14.19
CA LEU A 282 10.02 1.25 14.83
C LEU A 282 9.71 1.68 16.26
N VAL A 283 8.43 1.73 16.64
CA VAL A 283 8.00 2.01 18.01
C VAL A 283 8.11 0.72 18.82
N ASP A 284 9.32 0.45 19.30
CA ASP A 284 9.69 -0.77 20.01
C ASP A 284 9.84 -0.48 21.52
N PRO A 285 9.16 -1.21 22.42
CA PRO A 285 9.28 -1.04 23.86
C PRO A 285 10.62 -1.52 24.43
N GLU A 286 11.43 -2.28 23.65
CA GLU A 286 12.73 -2.77 24.10
C GLU A 286 13.65 -1.60 24.48
N PRO A 287 14.20 -1.58 25.69
CA PRO A 287 15.06 -0.49 26.12
C PRO A 287 16.36 -0.46 25.32
N LEU A 288 16.73 0.74 24.88
CA LEU A 288 18.01 0.94 24.22
C LEU A 288 19.19 0.74 25.19
N PRO A 289 20.35 0.29 24.69
CA PRO A 289 21.60 0.29 25.46
C PRO A 289 21.89 1.69 26.02
N ARG A 290 22.52 1.78 27.19
CA ARG A 290 22.72 3.03 27.95
C ARG A 290 23.34 4.20 27.16
N HIS A 291 24.09 3.91 26.13
CA HIS A 291 24.79 4.92 25.31
C HIS A 291 24.11 5.13 23.94
N ALA A 292 23.03 4.41 23.66
CA ALA A 292 22.31 4.55 22.41
C ALA A 292 21.21 5.61 22.54
N VAL A 293 20.98 6.32 21.45
CA VAL A 293 19.87 7.28 21.30
C VAL A 293 18.98 6.85 20.16
N LEU A 294 17.72 7.23 20.20
CA LEU A 294 16.84 7.15 19.05
C LEU A 294 17.41 8.09 17.97
N PRO A 295 17.82 7.54 16.82
CA PRO A 295 18.45 8.34 15.78
C PRO A 295 17.59 9.57 15.40
N ARG A 296 18.20 10.72 15.17
CA ARG A 296 17.53 12.00 14.82
C ARG A 296 16.64 12.61 15.91
N LEU A 297 16.27 11.88 16.96
CA LEU A 297 15.42 12.38 18.06
C LEU A 297 16.27 12.86 19.25
N GLU A 298 17.54 12.45 19.31
CA GLU A 298 18.47 12.79 20.38
C GLU A 298 17.93 12.45 21.78
N THR A 299 17.12 11.41 21.89
CA THR A 299 16.49 10.91 23.11
C THR A 299 16.83 9.45 23.33
N HIS A 300 16.78 9.00 24.59
CA HIS A 300 17.12 7.62 24.96
C HIS A 300 15.89 6.72 25.08
N THR A 301 14.71 7.31 25.22
CA THR A 301 13.48 6.58 25.51
C THR A 301 12.28 7.16 24.79
N TRP A 302 11.29 6.32 24.52
CA TRP A 302 10.00 6.75 24.02
C TRP A 302 9.23 7.66 24.99
N ASN A 303 9.48 7.52 26.31
CA ASN A 303 8.91 8.41 27.32
C ASN A 303 9.40 9.87 27.18
N GLU A 304 10.62 10.07 26.67
CA GLU A 304 11.11 11.42 26.35
C GLU A 304 10.43 11.97 25.09
N VAL A 305 10.25 11.14 24.07
CA VAL A 305 9.50 11.50 22.85
C VAL A 305 8.04 11.85 23.17
N ALA A 306 7.42 11.09 24.09
CA ALA A 306 6.06 11.37 24.57
C ALA A 306 5.92 12.75 25.23
N ARG A 307 7.01 13.32 25.74
CA ARG A 307 7.03 14.64 26.38
C ARG A 307 7.42 15.79 25.45
N PHE A 308 7.67 15.53 24.20
CA PHE A 308 7.98 16.58 23.22
C PHE A 308 6.85 17.62 23.17
N SER A 309 7.24 18.89 23.14
CA SER A 309 6.28 19.97 22.89
C SER A 309 5.65 19.84 21.52
N GLN A 310 4.47 20.37 21.31
CA GLN A 310 3.75 20.34 20.05
C GLN A 310 4.62 20.78 18.85
N LYS A 311 5.46 21.80 19.05
CA LYS A 311 6.39 22.31 18.03
C LYS A 311 7.51 21.34 17.63
N LYS A 312 7.78 20.33 18.44
CA LYS A 312 8.79 19.30 18.16
C LYS A 312 8.18 18.01 17.61
N ARG A 313 6.85 17.92 17.56
CA ARG A 313 6.14 16.70 17.16
C ARG A 313 5.77 16.70 15.68
N HIS A 314 6.78 16.81 14.81
CA HIS A 314 6.63 16.67 13.37
C HIS A 314 6.62 15.19 12.98
N PHE A 315 5.65 14.43 13.51
CA PHE A 315 5.59 12.98 13.33
C PHE A 315 4.18 12.52 13.03
N ILE A 316 4.11 11.41 12.31
CA ILE A 316 2.90 10.63 12.15
C ILE A 316 3.12 9.25 12.76
N LEU A 317 2.29 8.87 13.72
CA LEU A 317 2.24 7.53 14.29
C LEU A 317 1.24 6.70 13.48
N LYS A 318 1.65 5.50 13.05
CA LYS A 318 0.83 4.63 12.20
C LYS A 318 0.88 3.18 12.69
N ILE A 319 -0.26 2.49 12.67
CA ILE A 319 -0.29 1.03 12.73
C ILE A 319 0.37 0.49 11.46
N SER A 320 1.22 -0.53 11.60
CA SER A 320 2.01 -1.04 10.47
C SER A 320 1.15 -1.72 9.40
N GLY A 321 0.35 -2.70 9.78
CA GLY A 321 -0.49 -3.47 8.86
C GLY A 321 -1.35 -4.50 9.58
N PHE A 322 -1.96 -5.41 8.84
CA PHE A 322 -2.78 -6.53 9.30
C PHE A 322 -3.79 -6.16 10.41
N SER A 323 -4.53 -5.09 10.21
CA SER A 323 -5.54 -4.59 11.16
C SER A 323 -6.61 -3.80 10.42
N GLU A 324 -7.86 -3.95 10.83
CA GLU A 324 -8.97 -3.11 10.36
C GLU A 324 -8.73 -1.61 10.61
N HIS A 325 -7.90 -1.29 11.62
CA HIS A 325 -7.51 0.08 11.92
C HIS A 325 -6.33 0.59 11.07
N ALA A 326 -5.60 -0.27 10.38
CA ALA A 326 -4.51 0.13 9.49
C ALA A 326 -5.00 0.66 8.13
N TRP A 327 -6.31 0.56 7.87
CA TRP A 327 -6.99 0.89 6.62
C TRP A 327 -7.84 2.16 6.75
N GLY A 328 -7.98 2.92 5.66
CA GLY A 328 -8.85 4.10 5.60
C GLY A 328 -8.44 5.24 6.56
N SER A 329 -7.16 5.39 6.84
CA SER A 329 -6.59 6.41 7.76
C SER A 329 -7.01 6.26 9.22
N ARG A 330 -7.67 5.18 9.62
CA ARG A 330 -8.17 4.98 11.00
C ARG A 330 -7.05 4.82 12.03
N GLY A 331 -5.89 4.28 11.61
CA GLY A 331 -4.72 4.07 12.47
C GLY A 331 -3.60 5.09 12.27
N VAL A 332 -3.94 6.31 11.84
CA VAL A 332 -2.99 7.39 11.55
C VAL A 332 -3.21 8.52 12.55
N VAL A 333 -2.17 8.86 13.30
CA VAL A 333 -2.18 9.91 14.31
C VAL A 333 -1.13 10.97 13.96
N VAL A 334 -1.56 12.19 13.67
CA VAL A 334 -0.67 13.33 13.46
C VAL A 334 -0.30 13.90 14.83
N ALA A 335 0.96 13.72 15.24
CA ALA A 335 1.40 14.02 16.60
C ALA A 335 1.29 15.52 16.97
N SER A 336 1.45 16.43 15.99
CA SER A 336 1.31 17.88 16.18
C SER A 336 -0.12 18.33 16.44
N ASP A 337 -1.12 17.55 16.01
CA ASP A 337 -2.53 17.93 16.12
C ASP A 337 -3.13 17.59 17.47
N LEU A 338 -2.43 16.75 18.25
CA LEU A 338 -2.91 16.29 19.54
C LEU A 338 -2.45 17.18 20.70
N PRO A 339 -3.29 17.37 21.73
CA PRO A 339 -2.85 17.83 23.05
C PRO A 339 -1.77 16.92 23.63
N GLN A 340 -0.93 17.46 24.53
CA GLN A 340 0.18 16.73 25.13
C GLN A 340 -0.23 15.40 25.78
N LYS A 341 -1.34 15.40 26.49
CA LYS A 341 -1.84 14.22 27.21
C LYS A 341 -2.28 13.12 26.23
N ASP A 342 -2.93 13.53 25.15
CA ASP A 342 -3.46 12.58 24.16
C ASP A 342 -2.32 11.99 23.34
N TRP A 343 -1.35 12.79 22.92
CA TRP A 343 -0.12 12.29 22.30
C TRP A 343 0.60 11.26 23.15
N GLN A 344 0.78 11.55 24.46
CA GLN A 344 1.40 10.61 25.38
C GLN A 344 0.63 9.31 25.46
N ALA A 345 -0.70 9.37 25.55
CA ALA A 345 -1.57 8.19 25.62
C ALA A 345 -1.47 7.34 24.34
N GLU A 346 -1.44 7.96 23.16
CA GLU A 346 -1.30 7.26 21.87
C GLU A 346 0.04 6.52 21.78
N LEU A 347 1.14 7.18 22.13
CA LEU A 347 2.46 6.57 22.09
C LEU A 347 2.61 5.44 23.12
N GLU A 348 2.08 5.61 24.33
CA GLU A 348 2.05 4.56 25.35
C GLU A 348 1.19 3.37 24.90
N SER A 349 0.06 3.62 24.23
CA SER A 349 -0.80 2.58 23.66
C SER A 349 -0.05 1.80 22.58
N ALA A 350 0.63 2.48 21.67
CA ALA A 350 1.43 1.85 20.61
C ALA A 350 2.53 0.94 21.18
N LEU A 351 3.22 1.38 22.22
CA LEU A 351 4.24 0.57 22.91
C LEU A 351 3.66 -0.66 23.60
N LYS A 352 2.49 -0.54 24.23
CA LYS A 352 1.81 -1.68 24.88
C LYS A 352 1.30 -2.69 23.89
N ASP A 353 0.89 -2.24 22.72
CA ASP A 353 0.29 -3.09 21.68
C ASP A 353 1.33 -3.75 20.76
N PHE A 354 2.60 -3.48 20.95
CA PHE A 354 3.71 -3.86 20.08
C PHE A 354 3.74 -5.35 19.69
N GLU A 355 3.40 -6.26 20.61
CA GLU A 355 3.39 -7.69 20.34
C GLU A 355 2.25 -8.12 19.41
N HIS A 356 1.18 -7.34 19.34
CA HIS A 356 -0.02 -7.66 18.55
C HIS A 356 -0.13 -6.78 17.30
N ARG A 357 0.20 -5.50 17.42
CA ARG A 357 0.09 -4.51 16.34
C ARG A 357 1.28 -3.54 16.40
N PRO A 358 2.40 -3.89 15.79
CA PRO A 358 3.55 -2.99 15.73
C PRO A 358 3.16 -1.65 15.08
N HIS A 359 3.73 -0.57 15.60
CA HIS A 359 3.56 0.78 15.06
C HIS A 359 4.87 1.33 14.53
N ILE A 360 4.76 2.24 13.59
CA ILE A 360 5.87 3.07 13.12
C ILE A 360 5.61 4.53 13.49
N LEU A 361 6.69 5.24 13.77
CA LEU A 361 6.70 6.70 13.85
C LEU A 361 7.43 7.22 12.62
N GLN A 362 6.80 8.07 11.83
CA GLN A 362 7.33 8.59 10.58
C GLN A 362 7.56 10.09 10.68
N ASP A 363 8.71 10.56 10.22
CA ASP A 363 9.03 12.00 10.12
C ASP A 363 8.08 12.67 9.10
N PHE A 364 7.59 13.89 9.42
CA PHE A 364 6.53 14.54 8.65
C PHE A 364 6.86 15.99 8.31
#